data_07ce64505e4bf3b43c012f8ea3087ec2
#
_entry.id   07ce64505e4bf3b43c012f8ea3087ec2
#
_cell.length_a   1.000
_cell.length_b   1.000
_cell.length_c   1.000
_cell.angle_alpha   90.00
_cell.angle_beta   90.00
_cell.angle_gamma   90.00
#
_symmetry.space_group_name_H-M   'P 1'
#
loop_
_entity.id
_entity.type
_entity.pdbx_description
1 polymer ?
#
loop_
_entity_poly.entity_id
_entity_poly.type
_entity_poly.pdbx_seq_one_letter_code
_entity_poly.pdbx_strand_id
1 'polypeptide(L)'
;MSKVNILWASMFGTAEDVATDVFDSASNEAGADIEINQLNEVTMDSFKDMKKVIVISSTTGQGDVPTNGEEFFDNLSKSDIDLSGMDYGVCALGDSSHTYFCGGPKKIDKRMEELGANKIVDTLECDGDDEGAREYSIDTIKKLIGK
;
A
#
# COMPACT_ATOMS: atom_id res chain seq x y z
N MET A 1 18.24 7.24 -9.01
CA MET A 1 17.50 6.06 -8.54
C MET A 1 16.02 6.37 -8.41
N SER A 2 15.19 5.37 -8.66
CA SER A 2 13.76 5.54 -8.52
C SER A 2 13.37 5.52 -7.04
N LYS A 3 12.47 6.43 -6.66
CA LYS A 3 11.94 6.49 -5.33
C LYS A 3 10.94 5.37 -5.11
N VAL A 4 10.99 4.72 -3.94
CA VAL A 4 9.94 3.79 -3.50
C VAL A 4 9.01 4.53 -2.55
N ASN A 5 7.72 4.43 -2.79
CA ASN A 5 6.71 5.13 -2.00
C ASN A 5 5.96 4.12 -1.14
N ILE A 6 5.98 4.35 0.18
CA ILE A 6 5.17 3.59 1.13
C ILE A 6 3.90 4.41 1.39
N LEU A 7 2.74 3.87 1.06
CA LEU A 7 1.46 4.54 1.25
C LEU A 7 0.61 3.73 2.23
N TRP A 8 0.14 4.37 3.29
CA TRP A 8 -0.57 3.65 4.34
C TRP A 8 -1.92 4.27 4.69
N ALA A 9 -2.83 3.41 5.18
CA ALA A 9 -4.08 3.82 5.80
C ALA A 9 -4.36 2.88 6.97
N SER A 10 -4.72 3.44 8.12
CA SER A 10 -4.83 2.66 9.34
C SER A 10 -6.08 3.03 10.14
N MET A 11 -6.78 2.02 10.65
CA MET A 11 -7.96 2.23 11.47
C MET A 11 -7.59 2.46 12.94
N PHE A 12 -6.65 1.68 13.48
CA PHE A 12 -6.22 1.76 14.89
C PHE A 12 -4.71 1.90 15.04
N GLY A 13 -4.03 2.39 14.01
CA GLY A 13 -2.59 2.63 14.08
C GLY A 13 -1.70 1.46 13.67
N THR A 14 -2.24 0.26 13.46
CA THR A 14 -1.43 -0.91 13.12
C THR A 14 -0.71 -0.75 11.78
N ALA A 15 -1.43 -0.33 10.74
CA ALA A 15 -0.81 -0.14 9.42
C ALA A 15 0.20 0.99 9.46
N GLU A 16 -0.06 2.04 10.23
CA GLU A 16 0.90 3.14 10.41
C GLU A 16 2.17 2.64 11.09
N ASP A 17 2.04 1.83 12.16
CA ASP A 17 3.19 1.27 12.86
C ASP A 17 4.02 0.38 11.94
N VAL A 18 3.37 -0.47 11.15
CA VAL A 18 4.06 -1.32 10.18
C VAL A 18 4.80 -0.45 9.16
N ALA A 19 4.11 0.54 8.59
CA ALA A 19 4.69 1.41 7.57
C ALA A 19 5.91 2.17 8.12
N THR A 20 5.82 2.68 9.35
CA THR A 20 6.91 3.42 9.98
C THR A 20 8.11 2.51 10.22
N ASP A 21 7.88 1.31 10.77
CA ASP A 21 8.96 0.35 11.01
C ASP A 21 9.64 -0.09 9.72
N VAL A 22 8.85 -0.30 8.67
CA VAL A 22 9.36 -0.68 7.35
C VAL A 22 10.18 0.47 6.75
N PHE A 23 9.69 1.70 6.88
CA PHE A 23 10.41 2.89 6.42
C PHE A 23 11.77 3.01 7.12
N ASP A 24 11.80 2.88 8.43
CA ASP A 24 13.03 2.98 9.21
C ASP A 24 14.05 1.90 8.80
N SER A 25 13.58 0.66 8.65
CA SER A 25 14.44 -0.45 8.27
C SER A 25 14.98 -0.33 6.86
N ALA A 26 14.10 0.01 5.91
CA ALA A 26 14.47 0.09 4.49
C ALA A 26 15.33 1.32 4.19
N SER A 27 15.12 2.42 4.91
CA SER A 27 15.91 3.64 4.73
C SER A 27 17.38 3.46 5.11
N ASN A 28 17.69 2.45 5.91
CA ASN A 28 19.07 2.14 6.27
C ASN A 28 19.82 1.35 5.20
N GLU A 29 19.10 0.86 4.18
CA GLU A 29 19.73 0.18 3.05
C GLU A 29 20.47 1.18 2.18
N ALA A 30 21.71 0.86 1.82
CA ALA A 30 22.55 1.75 1.03
C ALA A 30 21.91 2.04 -0.34
N GLY A 31 21.77 3.31 -0.67
CA GLY A 31 21.24 3.75 -1.94
C GLY A 31 19.73 3.74 -2.06
N ALA A 32 19.01 3.43 -0.99
CA ALA A 32 17.55 3.45 -1.00
C ALA A 32 17.03 4.89 -0.88
N ASP A 33 16.09 5.25 -1.75
CA ASP A 33 15.36 6.50 -1.68
C ASP A 33 13.90 6.16 -1.43
N ILE A 34 13.44 6.36 -0.20
CA ILE A 34 12.12 5.90 0.25
C ILE A 34 11.36 7.07 0.87
N GLU A 35 10.11 7.19 0.49
CA GLU A 35 9.20 8.19 1.03
C GLU A 35 7.98 7.49 1.63
N ILE A 36 7.46 8.03 2.72
CA ILE A 36 6.28 7.48 3.40
C ILE A 36 5.20 8.56 3.49
N ASN A 37 3.98 8.20 3.12
CA ASN A 37 2.82 9.11 3.18
C ASN A 37 1.56 8.35 3.55
N GLN A 38 0.65 9.05 4.25
CA GLN A 38 -0.71 8.58 4.45
C GLN A 38 -1.45 8.67 3.11
N LEU A 39 -2.33 7.71 2.82
CA LEU A 39 -3.04 7.68 1.53
C LEU A 39 -3.76 8.99 1.22
N ASN A 40 -4.46 9.58 2.19
CA ASN A 40 -5.20 10.83 1.94
C ASN A 40 -4.31 12.04 1.67
N GLU A 41 -3.01 11.94 1.92
CA GLU A 41 -2.06 12.99 1.57
C GLU A 41 -1.59 12.91 0.13
N VAL A 42 -1.94 11.84 -0.60
CA VAL A 42 -1.49 11.58 -1.96
C VAL A 42 -2.55 12.05 -2.95
N THR A 43 -2.18 12.99 -3.82
CA THR A 43 -3.08 13.43 -4.90
C THR A 43 -2.97 12.50 -6.10
N MET A 44 -3.96 12.50 -6.97
CA MET A 44 -3.90 11.70 -8.20
C MET A 44 -2.79 12.18 -9.12
N ASP A 45 -2.52 13.48 -9.17
CA ASP A 45 -1.41 14.02 -9.97
C ASP A 45 -0.06 13.52 -9.48
N SER A 46 0.13 13.40 -8.17
CA SER A 46 1.34 12.84 -7.60
C SER A 46 1.40 11.32 -7.80
N PHE A 47 0.28 10.64 -7.57
CA PHE A 47 0.21 9.18 -7.64
C PHE A 47 0.53 8.64 -9.03
N LYS A 48 0.00 9.25 -10.07
CA LYS A 48 0.21 8.77 -11.44
C LYS A 48 1.69 8.77 -11.87
N ASP A 49 2.51 9.58 -11.21
CA ASP A 49 3.94 9.70 -11.53
C ASP A 49 4.81 8.78 -10.68
N MET A 50 4.25 8.11 -9.69
CA MET A 50 4.98 7.14 -8.87
C MET A 50 5.26 5.88 -9.68
N LYS A 51 6.49 5.38 -9.61
CA LYS A 51 6.90 4.18 -10.37
C LYS A 51 6.98 2.93 -9.50
N LYS A 52 7.18 3.09 -8.21
CA LYS A 52 7.39 2.00 -7.27
C LYS A 52 6.61 2.29 -5.98
N VAL A 53 5.62 1.45 -5.70
CA VAL A 53 4.67 1.70 -4.60
C VAL A 53 4.43 0.42 -3.79
N ILE A 54 4.40 0.55 -2.49
CA ILE A 54 3.82 -0.47 -1.62
C ILE A 54 2.69 0.17 -0.81
N VAL A 55 1.52 -0.45 -0.82
CA VAL A 55 0.36 -0.01 -0.05
C VAL A 55 0.24 -0.89 1.19
N ILE A 56 0.18 -0.27 2.35
CA ILE A 56 0.00 -0.97 3.63
C ILE A 56 -1.27 -0.42 4.27
N SER A 57 -2.34 -1.21 4.29
CA SER A 57 -3.64 -0.72 4.73
C SER A 57 -4.38 -1.72 5.59
N SER A 58 -5.02 -1.23 6.65
CA SER A 58 -5.99 -2.01 7.40
C SER A 58 -7.36 -1.89 6.74
N THR A 59 -8.35 -2.60 7.29
CA THR A 59 -9.70 -2.68 6.77
C THR A 59 -10.69 -2.35 7.88
N THR A 60 -11.74 -1.58 7.57
CA THR A 60 -12.83 -1.33 8.53
C THR A 60 -13.68 -2.58 8.70
N GLY A 61 -14.52 -2.61 9.74
CA GLY A 61 -15.43 -3.72 9.97
C GLY A 61 -16.44 -3.98 8.85
N GLN A 62 -16.69 -2.98 8.00
CA GLN A 62 -17.57 -3.12 6.83
C GLN A 62 -16.80 -3.47 5.54
N GLY A 63 -15.51 -3.75 5.63
CA GLY A 63 -14.71 -4.08 4.45
C GLY A 63 -14.27 -2.88 3.64
N ASP A 64 -14.28 -1.71 4.24
CA ASP A 64 -13.91 -0.47 3.57
C ASP A 64 -12.48 -0.04 3.88
N VAL A 65 -11.98 0.89 3.07
CA VAL A 65 -10.72 1.57 3.32
C VAL A 65 -10.86 2.41 4.59
N PRO A 66 -9.85 2.45 5.48
CA PRO A 66 -9.91 3.33 6.65
C PRO A 66 -10.12 4.80 6.28
N THR A 67 -10.65 5.58 7.22
CA THR A 67 -10.97 6.99 7.00
C THR A 67 -9.80 7.77 6.39
N ASN A 68 -8.57 7.49 6.81
CA ASN A 68 -7.40 8.21 6.30
C ASN A 68 -6.92 7.70 4.92
N GLY A 69 -7.71 6.87 4.27
CA GLY A 69 -7.50 6.44 2.89
C GLY A 69 -8.74 6.57 2.02
N GLU A 70 -9.89 6.96 2.60
CA GLU A 70 -11.17 7.04 1.86
C GLU A 70 -11.14 8.04 0.72
N GLU A 71 -10.60 9.23 0.96
CA GLU A 71 -10.52 10.27 -0.07
C GLU A 71 -9.64 9.80 -1.22
N PHE A 72 -8.50 9.19 -0.90
CA PHE A 72 -7.62 8.62 -1.91
C PHE A 72 -8.35 7.60 -2.76
N PHE A 73 -9.07 6.67 -2.13
CA PHE A 73 -9.78 5.62 -2.84
C PHE A 73 -10.92 6.17 -3.69
N ASP A 74 -11.67 7.16 -3.18
CA ASP A 74 -12.73 7.81 -3.95
C ASP A 74 -12.17 8.47 -5.20
N ASN A 75 -11.08 9.19 -5.06
CA ASN A 75 -10.43 9.85 -6.19
C ASN A 75 -9.89 8.82 -7.19
N LEU A 76 -9.29 7.76 -6.70
CA LEU A 76 -8.77 6.67 -7.55
C LEU A 76 -9.89 5.98 -8.32
N SER A 77 -11.04 5.77 -7.67
CA SER A 77 -12.20 5.10 -8.28
C SER A 77 -12.80 5.93 -9.43
N LYS A 78 -12.70 7.25 -9.34
CA LYS A 78 -13.26 8.17 -10.35
C LYS A 78 -12.25 8.56 -11.41
N SER A 79 -10.98 8.21 -11.22
CA SER A 79 -9.90 8.61 -12.10
C SER A 79 -9.71 7.63 -13.24
N ASP A 80 -9.23 8.12 -14.38
CA ASP A 80 -8.81 7.30 -15.50
C ASP A 80 -7.32 7.49 -15.80
N ILE A 81 -6.54 7.80 -14.76
CA ILE A 81 -5.07 7.93 -14.90
C ILE A 81 -4.47 6.61 -15.39
N ASP A 82 -3.34 6.73 -16.07
CA ASP A 82 -2.62 5.57 -16.58
C ASP A 82 -1.49 5.18 -15.63
N LEU A 83 -1.57 3.99 -15.03
CA LEU A 83 -0.58 3.47 -14.10
C LEU A 83 0.31 2.40 -14.74
N SER A 84 0.38 2.33 -16.07
CA SER A 84 1.11 1.26 -16.77
C SER A 84 2.61 1.22 -16.48
N GLY A 85 3.18 2.31 -15.99
CA GLY A 85 4.60 2.35 -15.61
C GLY A 85 4.87 2.08 -14.13
N MET A 86 3.85 1.72 -13.37
CA MET A 86 3.96 1.54 -11.91
C MET A 86 4.09 0.07 -11.54
N ASP A 87 5.13 -0.26 -10.75
CA ASP A 87 5.26 -1.57 -10.10
C ASP A 87 4.84 -1.43 -8.65
N TYR A 88 4.06 -2.39 -8.14
CA TYR A 88 3.52 -2.26 -6.79
C TYR A 88 3.32 -3.59 -6.08
N GLY A 89 3.15 -3.51 -4.76
CA GLY A 89 2.71 -4.59 -3.90
C GLY A 89 1.72 -4.06 -2.86
N VAL A 90 0.95 -4.95 -2.26
CA VAL A 90 -0.06 -4.59 -1.24
C VAL A 90 0.10 -5.48 -0.03
N CYS A 91 0.20 -4.84 1.15
CA CYS A 91 0.15 -5.53 2.44
C CYS A 91 -1.20 -5.20 3.06
N ALA A 92 -2.08 -6.18 3.12
CA ALA A 92 -3.45 -6.03 3.60
C ALA A 92 -3.56 -6.55 5.02
N LEU A 93 -4.03 -5.69 5.92
CA LEU A 93 -4.25 -6.04 7.32
C LEU A 93 -5.75 -6.15 7.58
N GLY A 94 -6.17 -7.21 8.24
CA GLY A 94 -7.58 -7.45 8.52
C GLY A 94 -7.76 -8.52 9.57
N ASP A 95 -9.00 -8.99 9.70
CA ASP A 95 -9.36 -10.05 10.64
C ASP A 95 -10.37 -10.96 9.94
N SER A 96 -10.04 -12.25 9.82
CA SER A 96 -10.88 -13.22 9.11
C SER A 96 -12.23 -13.46 9.81
N SER A 97 -12.38 -13.03 11.08
CA SER A 97 -13.68 -13.06 11.76
C SER A 97 -14.68 -12.07 11.17
N HIS A 98 -14.21 -11.07 10.40
CA HIS A 98 -15.08 -10.12 9.70
C HIS A 98 -15.47 -10.68 8.32
N THR A 99 -16.73 -10.41 7.93
CA THR A 99 -17.26 -10.87 6.64
C THR A 99 -16.46 -10.39 5.45
N TYR A 100 -15.88 -9.20 5.53
CA TYR A 100 -15.15 -8.55 4.43
C TYR A 100 -13.65 -8.51 4.71
N PHE A 101 -13.08 -9.66 5.06
CA PHE A 101 -11.66 -9.78 5.37
C PHE A 101 -10.77 -9.12 4.30
N CYS A 102 -9.92 -8.18 4.73
CA CYS A 102 -9.00 -7.42 3.86
C CYS A 102 -9.68 -6.69 2.70
N GLY A 103 -10.99 -6.41 2.82
CA GLY A 103 -11.75 -5.78 1.73
C GLY A 103 -11.27 -4.40 1.32
N GLY A 104 -10.84 -3.56 2.29
CA GLY A 104 -10.36 -2.22 1.99
C GLY A 104 -9.16 -2.21 1.04
N PRO A 105 -8.02 -2.80 1.45
CA PRO A 105 -6.84 -2.85 0.57
C PRO A 105 -7.08 -3.64 -0.72
N LYS A 106 -7.96 -4.63 -0.72
CA LYS A 106 -8.30 -5.37 -1.94
C LYS A 106 -8.99 -4.48 -2.98
N LYS A 107 -9.82 -3.54 -2.54
CA LYS A 107 -10.47 -2.58 -3.44
C LYS A 107 -9.44 -1.67 -4.11
N ILE A 108 -8.46 -1.21 -3.35
CA ILE A 108 -7.37 -0.38 -3.88
C ILE A 108 -6.56 -1.18 -4.89
N ASP A 109 -6.17 -2.40 -4.53
CA ASP A 109 -5.40 -3.32 -5.38
C ASP A 109 -6.11 -3.54 -6.73
N LYS A 110 -7.39 -3.89 -6.67
CA LYS A 110 -8.19 -4.13 -7.89
C LYS A 110 -8.20 -2.89 -8.78
N ARG A 111 -8.41 -1.72 -8.21
CA ARG A 111 -8.47 -0.49 -9.00
C ARG A 111 -7.13 -0.14 -9.63
N MET A 112 -6.03 -0.37 -8.90
CA MET A 112 -4.69 -0.15 -9.45
C MET A 112 -4.43 -1.06 -10.66
N GLU A 113 -4.83 -2.32 -10.58
CA GLU A 113 -4.72 -3.24 -11.71
C GLU A 113 -5.55 -2.78 -12.90
N GLU A 114 -6.78 -2.33 -12.65
CA GLU A 114 -7.67 -1.81 -13.71
C GLU A 114 -7.07 -0.61 -14.43
N LEU A 115 -6.27 0.19 -13.72
CA LEU A 115 -5.59 1.36 -14.30
C LEU A 115 -4.24 1.02 -14.93
N GLY A 116 -3.85 -0.24 -14.94
CA GLY A 116 -2.67 -0.71 -15.66
C GLY A 116 -1.43 -0.95 -14.81
N ALA A 117 -1.49 -0.74 -13.50
CA ALA A 117 -0.34 -0.96 -12.63
C ALA A 117 0.05 -2.45 -12.60
N ASN A 118 1.34 -2.71 -12.46
CA ASN A 118 1.90 -4.06 -12.48
C ASN A 118 2.19 -4.55 -11.06
N LYS A 119 1.42 -5.53 -10.58
CA LYS A 119 1.65 -6.13 -9.26
C LYS A 119 2.80 -7.12 -9.35
N ILE A 120 3.90 -6.84 -8.66
CA ILE A 120 5.12 -7.65 -8.75
C ILE A 120 5.20 -8.78 -7.74
N VAL A 121 4.36 -8.74 -6.71
CA VAL A 121 4.27 -9.77 -5.66
C VAL A 121 2.81 -9.99 -5.32
N ASP A 122 2.48 -11.19 -4.86
CA ASP A 122 1.13 -11.48 -4.41
C ASP A 122 0.80 -10.63 -3.18
N THR A 123 -0.45 -10.21 -3.06
CA THR A 123 -0.92 -9.45 -1.89
C THR A 123 -0.83 -10.33 -0.64
N LEU A 124 -0.17 -9.81 0.40
CA LEU A 124 -0.18 -10.47 1.71
C LEU A 124 -1.45 -10.06 2.44
N GLU A 125 -2.17 -11.05 2.96
CA GLU A 125 -3.34 -10.83 3.82
C GLU A 125 -3.01 -11.29 5.23
N CYS A 126 -2.87 -10.32 6.17
CA CYS A 126 -2.61 -10.63 7.57
C CYS A 126 -3.92 -10.77 8.33
N ASP A 127 -4.08 -11.88 9.05
CA ASP A 127 -5.31 -12.22 9.76
C ASP A 127 -5.13 -11.96 11.26
N GLY A 128 -5.75 -10.89 11.74
CA GLY A 128 -5.83 -10.58 13.16
C GLY A 128 -4.58 -9.98 13.78
N ASP A 129 -3.43 -10.09 13.13
CA ASP A 129 -2.18 -9.53 13.63
C ASP A 129 -1.34 -9.00 12.46
N ASP A 130 -0.20 -8.43 12.79
CA ASP A 130 0.70 -7.87 11.78
C ASP A 130 1.98 -8.70 11.62
N GLU A 131 1.95 -9.95 12.08
CA GLU A 131 3.10 -10.84 11.93
C GLU A 131 3.36 -11.12 10.45
N GLY A 132 4.59 -10.96 10.04
CA GLY A 132 4.99 -11.12 8.66
C GLY A 132 4.78 -9.89 7.79
N ALA A 133 3.97 -8.91 8.23
CA ALA A 133 3.72 -7.71 7.44
C ALA A 133 5.00 -6.91 7.20
N ARG A 134 5.81 -6.75 8.22
CA ARG A 134 7.07 -6.00 8.13
C ARG A 134 8.06 -6.69 7.20
N GLU A 135 8.25 -7.99 7.38
CA GLU A 135 9.15 -8.78 6.53
C GLU A 135 8.71 -8.77 5.07
N TYR A 136 7.42 -9.01 4.82
CA TYR A 136 6.85 -8.96 3.47
C TYR A 136 7.10 -7.59 2.82
N SER A 137 6.84 -6.53 3.56
CA SER A 137 6.96 -5.17 3.03
C SER A 137 8.40 -4.80 2.73
N ILE A 138 9.33 -5.19 3.61
CA ILE A 138 10.76 -4.96 3.38
C ILE A 138 11.23 -5.72 2.15
N ASP A 139 10.83 -6.98 2.02
CA ASP A 139 11.19 -7.81 0.86
C ASP A 139 10.61 -7.23 -0.43
N THR A 140 9.37 -6.73 -0.38
CA THR A 140 8.74 -6.07 -1.53
C THR A 140 9.52 -4.83 -1.95
N ILE A 141 9.94 -4.01 -0.98
CA ILE A 141 10.73 -2.81 -1.27
C ILE A 141 12.06 -3.18 -1.92
N LYS A 142 12.72 -4.23 -1.45
CA LYS A 142 13.97 -4.70 -2.06
C LYS A 142 13.77 -5.11 -3.52
N LYS A 143 12.66 -5.78 -3.81
CA LYS A 143 12.33 -6.15 -5.19
C LYS A 143 12.03 -4.93 -6.05
N LEU A 144 11.34 -3.94 -5.50
CA LEU A 144 11.06 -2.70 -6.21
C LEU A 144 12.35 -1.93 -6.52
N ILE A 145 13.28 -1.87 -5.57
CA ILE A 145 14.57 -1.20 -5.76
C ILE A 145 15.37 -1.88 -6.88
N GLY A 146 15.29 -3.20 -6.97
CA GLY A 146 16.03 -3.99 -7.96
C GLY A 146 15.51 -3.90 -9.38
N LYS A 147 14.40 -3.22 -9.58
CA LYS A 147 13.80 -3.08 -10.93
C LYS A 147 14.26 -1.80 -11.69
#